data_9ce1eabe2d4dea83b6dd60c59dfcc99c
#
_entry.id   9ce1eabe2d4dea83b6dd60c59dfcc99c
#
_cell.length_a   1.000
_cell.length_b   1.000
_cell.length_c   1.000
_cell.angle_alpha   90.00
_cell.angle_beta   90.00
_cell.angle_gamma   90.00
#
_symmetry.space_group_name_H-M   'P 1'
#
loop_
_entity.id
_entity.type
_entity.pdbx_description
1 polymer ?
#
loop_
_entity_poly.entity_id
_entity_poly.type
_entity_poly.pdbx_seq_one_letter_code
_entity_poly.pdbx_strand_id
1 'polypeptide(L)'
;ILELLISHGESGLQPLSLYKANIKKPFRFLRIFPKTTYNAPARGSTVILNTNLRKHAKTIDAGSGYLCQMEPVAHYGLRKNEKVESVTIKWTDGSSNNFKIDKLNKTYIFRKDI
;
A
#
# COMPACT_ATOMS: atom_id res chain seq x y z
N ILE A 1 -1.54 -7.23 -9.54
CA ILE A 1 -1.05 -6.22 -10.50
C ILE A 1 -2.07 -5.12 -10.53
N LEU A 2 -1.60 -3.86 -10.47
CA LEU A 2 -2.46 -2.70 -10.61
C LEU A 2 -2.61 -2.35 -12.08
N GLU A 3 -3.83 -2.05 -12.50
CA GLU A 3 -4.12 -1.49 -13.80
C GLU A 3 -3.90 0.02 -13.78
N LEU A 4 -3.76 0.62 -14.95
CA LEU A 4 -3.62 2.05 -15.10
C LEU A 4 -4.85 2.62 -15.81
N LEU A 5 -5.60 3.47 -15.12
CA LEU A 5 -6.73 4.21 -15.67
C LEU A 5 -6.31 5.66 -15.89
N ILE A 6 -6.43 6.14 -17.12
CA ILE A 6 -6.06 7.50 -17.48
C ILE A 6 -7.28 8.27 -17.98
N SER A 7 -7.54 9.43 -17.40
CA SER A 7 -8.42 10.44 -17.96
C SER A 7 -7.60 11.42 -18.79
N HIS A 8 -8.12 11.83 -19.94
CA HIS A 8 -7.41 12.68 -20.88
C HIS A 8 -8.02 14.08 -20.91
N GLY A 9 -7.22 15.08 -20.52
CA GLY A 9 -7.53 16.48 -20.71
C GLY A 9 -8.64 17.05 -19.85
N GLU A 10 -8.74 18.36 -19.85
CA GLU A 10 -9.72 19.14 -19.07
C GLU A 10 -10.81 19.77 -19.95
N SER A 11 -10.64 19.78 -21.26
CA SER A 11 -11.56 20.43 -22.19
C SER A 11 -12.18 19.42 -23.16
N GLY A 12 -13.50 19.45 -23.26
CA GLY A 12 -14.27 18.57 -24.13
C GLY A 12 -14.47 17.15 -23.62
N LEU A 13 -15.18 16.36 -24.38
CA LEU A 13 -15.40 14.94 -24.10
C LEU A 13 -14.15 14.14 -24.49
N GLN A 14 -13.51 13.53 -23.51
CA GLN A 14 -12.34 12.68 -23.73
C GLN A 14 -12.63 11.27 -23.24
N PRO A 15 -12.17 10.23 -23.96
CA PRO A 15 -12.35 8.86 -23.50
C PRO A 15 -11.47 8.55 -22.30
N LEU A 16 -11.90 7.62 -21.47
CA LEU A 16 -11.07 6.99 -20.46
C LEU A 16 -10.27 5.86 -21.10
N SER A 17 -8.99 5.77 -20.74
CA SER A 17 -8.13 4.69 -21.20
C SER A 17 -7.76 3.78 -20.04
N LEU A 18 -8.07 2.50 -20.16
CA LEU A 18 -7.70 1.48 -19.19
C LEU A 18 -6.59 0.60 -19.77
N TYR A 19 -5.44 0.61 -19.14
CA TYR A 19 -4.31 -0.23 -19.51
C TYR A 19 -4.18 -1.37 -18.53
N LYS A 20 -4.15 -2.58 -19.05
CA LYS A 20 -3.89 -3.80 -18.27
C LYS A 20 -2.48 -4.29 -18.56
N ALA A 21 -1.80 -4.75 -17.52
CA ALA A 21 -0.48 -5.33 -17.71
C ALA A 21 -0.58 -6.66 -18.47
N ASN A 22 0.13 -6.78 -19.57
CA ASN A 22 0.24 -8.02 -20.34
C ASN A 22 1.37 -8.88 -19.79
N ILE A 23 1.14 -9.49 -18.64
CA ILE A 23 2.16 -10.25 -17.92
C ILE A 23 1.69 -11.70 -17.77
N LYS A 24 2.52 -12.62 -18.27
CA LYS A 24 2.23 -14.06 -18.26
C LYS A 24 2.48 -14.75 -16.92
N LYS A 25 3.24 -14.12 -16.01
CA LYS A 25 3.59 -14.71 -14.70
C LYS A 25 2.93 -13.92 -13.58
N PRO A 26 2.31 -14.59 -12.59
CA PRO A 26 1.73 -13.90 -11.46
C PRO A 26 2.83 -13.25 -10.61
N PHE A 27 2.66 -11.97 -10.32
CA PHE A 27 3.49 -11.27 -9.34
C PHE A 27 2.91 -11.46 -7.95
N ARG A 28 3.79 -11.53 -6.97
CA ARG A 28 3.40 -11.52 -5.57
C ARG A 28 3.29 -10.08 -5.10
N PHE A 29 2.36 -9.83 -4.23
CA PHE A 29 2.15 -8.51 -3.64
C PHE A 29 1.73 -8.64 -2.19
N LEU A 30 1.83 -7.52 -1.49
CA LEU A 30 1.33 -7.36 -0.13
C LEU A 30 0.75 -5.95 0.01
N ARG A 31 -0.43 -5.86 0.61
CA ARG A 31 -1.09 -4.59 0.90
C ARG A 31 -1.32 -4.48 2.40
N ILE A 32 -0.95 -3.34 2.97
CA ILE A 32 -1.10 -3.07 4.41
C ILE A 32 -1.98 -1.86 4.58
N PHE A 33 -3.08 -2.06 5.28
CA PHE A 33 -4.01 -1.01 5.65
C PHE A 33 -3.94 -0.78 7.16
N PRO A 34 -3.12 0.20 7.64
CA PRO A 34 -3.08 0.50 9.06
C PRO A 34 -4.29 1.33 9.47
N LYS A 35 -4.84 0.98 10.62
CA LYS A 35 -5.98 1.69 11.22
C LYS A 35 -5.65 2.17 12.62
N THR A 36 -6.24 3.28 12.99
CA THR A 36 -6.16 3.82 14.36
C THR A 36 -6.93 2.96 15.35
N THR A 37 -6.79 3.25 16.63
CA THR A 37 -7.59 2.61 17.70
C THR A 37 -9.09 2.78 17.50
N TYR A 38 -9.50 3.86 16.80
CA TYR A 38 -10.90 4.15 16.47
C TYR A 38 -11.36 3.58 15.13
N ASN A 39 -10.57 2.68 14.55
CA ASN A 39 -10.88 2.02 13.28
C ASN A 39 -10.89 2.96 12.06
N ALA A 40 -10.30 4.13 12.15
CA ALA A 40 -10.09 5.06 11.04
C ALA A 40 -8.77 4.76 10.31
N PRO A 41 -8.63 5.14 9.03
CA PRO A 41 -7.34 5.04 8.35
C PRO A 41 -6.24 5.79 9.12
N ALA A 42 -5.12 5.13 9.36
CA ALA A 42 -4.02 5.71 10.13
C ALA A 42 -3.12 6.59 9.24
N ARG A 43 -3.67 7.67 8.71
CA ARG A 43 -2.93 8.62 7.87
C ARG A 43 -1.79 9.27 8.65
N GLY A 44 -0.65 9.44 8.00
CA GLY A 44 0.58 9.93 8.61
C GLY A 44 1.44 8.83 9.22
N SER A 45 0.92 7.62 9.40
CA SER A 45 1.75 6.49 9.85
C SER A 45 2.68 6.00 8.73
N THR A 46 3.80 5.40 9.12
CA THR A 46 4.76 4.81 8.19
C THR A 46 4.74 3.30 8.30
N VAL A 47 4.53 2.65 7.18
CA VAL A 47 4.58 1.19 7.06
C VAL A 47 5.95 0.81 6.51
N ILE A 48 6.67 -0.08 7.20
CA ILE A 48 7.98 -0.56 6.78
C ILE A 48 7.88 -2.05 6.50
N LEU A 49 8.10 -2.42 5.26
CA LEU A 49 8.21 -3.82 4.84
C LEU A 49 9.64 -4.29 5.09
N ASN A 50 9.80 -5.34 5.90
CA ASN A 50 11.07 -5.98 6.16
C ASN A 50 11.14 -7.31 5.41
N THR A 51 12.08 -7.41 4.50
CA THR A 51 12.31 -8.63 3.72
C THR A 51 13.77 -9.06 3.82
N ASN A 52 14.08 -10.24 3.31
CA ASN A 52 15.47 -10.71 3.22
C ASN A 52 16.35 -9.88 2.29
N LEU A 53 15.74 -9.06 1.40
CA LEU A 53 16.47 -8.26 0.41
C LEU A 53 16.50 -6.76 0.72
N ARG A 54 15.50 -6.25 1.43
CA ARG A 54 15.37 -4.79 1.64
C ARG A 54 14.46 -4.44 2.80
N LYS A 55 14.57 -3.19 3.23
CA LYS A 55 13.55 -2.49 4.02
C LYS A 55 12.92 -1.43 3.13
N HIS A 56 11.62 -1.40 3.04
CA HIS A 56 10.91 -0.45 2.19
C HIS A 56 9.81 0.27 2.97
N ALA A 57 10.02 1.56 3.22
CA ALA A 57 9.08 2.39 3.96
C ALA A 57 8.11 3.10 3.03
N LYS A 58 6.84 3.15 3.42
CA LYS A 58 5.81 3.95 2.76
C LYS A 58 4.98 4.66 3.82
N THR A 59 4.77 5.95 3.63
CA THR A 59 3.89 6.73 4.50
C THR A 59 2.47 6.66 3.97
N ILE A 60 1.50 6.48 4.88
CA ILE A 60 0.08 6.54 4.53
C ILE A 60 -0.29 8.01 4.36
N ASP A 61 -0.49 8.39 3.12
CA ASP A 61 -0.68 9.76 2.72
C ASP A 61 -2.10 10.27 2.99
N ALA A 62 -2.21 11.56 3.26
CA ALA A 62 -3.49 12.23 3.52
C ALA A 62 -4.03 13.00 2.30
N GLY A 63 -3.23 13.22 1.26
CA GLY A 63 -3.66 14.08 0.16
C GLY A 63 -2.72 14.14 -1.02
N SER A 64 -2.10 13.05 -1.42
CA SER A 64 -1.36 12.98 -2.68
C SER A 64 -2.32 12.88 -3.86
N GLY A 65 -1.95 13.49 -4.97
CA GLY A 65 -2.77 13.57 -6.16
C GLY A 65 -3.53 14.89 -6.30
N TYR A 66 -3.76 15.27 -7.53
CA TYR A 66 -4.47 16.50 -7.84
C TYR A 66 -5.98 16.33 -7.64
N LEU A 67 -6.55 17.12 -6.74
CA LEU A 67 -7.98 17.11 -6.39
C LEU A 67 -8.55 15.73 -5.99
N CYS A 68 -7.69 14.82 -5.58
CA CYS A 68 -8.10 13.47 -5.18
C CYS A 68 -7.28 13.00 -3.98
N GLN A 69 -7.69 11.87 -3.44
CA GLN A 69 -7.07 11.28 -2.28
C GLN A 69 -6.74 9.82 -2.59
N MET A 70 -5.51 9.43 -2.33
CA MET A 70 -5.08 8.04 -2.50
C MET A 70 -5.70 7.14 -1.44
N GLU A 71 -5.88 5.86 -1.77
CA GLU A 71 -6.30 4.89 -0.76
C GLU A 71 -5.25 4.81 0.36
N PRO A 72 -5.69 4.67 1.63
CA PRO A 72 -4.77 4.68 2.77
C PRO A 72 -4.09 3.32 2.99
N VAL A 73 -3.48 2.80 1.95
CA VAL A 73 -2.89 1.45 1.91
C VAL A 73 -1.46 1.53 1.39
N ALA A 74 -0.53 0.88 2.09
CA ALA A 74 0.81 0.64 1.58
C ALA A 74 0.81 -0.60 0.69
N HIS A 75 1.02 -0.43 -0.60
CA HIS A 75 1.06 -1.51 -1.57
C HIS A 75 2.51 -1.83 -1.93
N TYR A 76 2.90 -3.09 -1.82
CA TYR A 76 4.24 -3.58 -2.14
C TYR A 76 4.20 -4.69 -3.18
N GLY A 77 4.88 -4.47 -4.30
CA GLY A 77 5.23 -5.55 -5.22
C GLY A 77 6.48 -6.28 -4.73
N LEU A 78 6.48 -7.60 -4.80
CA LEU A 78 7.55 -8.44 -4.31
C LEU A 78 8.33 -9.08 -5.45
N ARG A 79 9.67 -9.09 -5.32
CA ARG A 79 10.56 -9.75 -6.28
C ARG A 79 10.45 -11.26 -6.15
N LYS A 80 10.87 -11.99 -7.19
CA LYS A 80 10.77 -13.46 -7.25
C LYS A 80 11.35 -14.17 -6.01
N ASN A 81 12.50 -13.72 -5.53
CA ASN A 81 13.22 -14.34 -4.42
C ASN A 81 13.07 -13.59 -3.10
N GLU A 82 12.13 -12.65 -3.04
CA GLU A 82 11.90 -11.82 -1.85
C GLU A 82 10.98 -12.54 -0.88
N LYS A 83 11.45 -12.69 0.36
CA LYS A 83 10.70 -13.28 1.46
C LYS A 83 10.37 -12.20 2.48
N VAL A 84 9.11 -12.05 2.81
CA VAL A 84 8.66 -11.10 3.82
C VAL A 84 8.92 -11.68 5.20
N GLU A 85 9.69 -10.95 6.00
CA GLU A 85 9.99 -11.34 7.39
C GLU A 85 8.96 -10.74 8.35
N SER A 86 8.69 -9.44 8.20
CA SER A 86 7.73 -8.73 9.04
C SER A 86 7.31 -7.41 8.41
N VAL A 87 6.28 -6.81 8.98
CA VAL A 87 5.86 -5.44 8.70
C VAL A 87 5.92 -4.65 10.00
N THR A 88 6.60 -3.52 9.99
CA THR A 88 6.64 -2.58 11.11
C THR A 88 5.75 -1.40 10.77
N ILE A 89 4.85 -1.02 11.67
CA ILE A 89 4.06 0.21 11.54
C ILE A 89 4.51 1.19 12.62
N LYS A 90 4.99 2.34 12.18
CA LYS A 90 5.29 3.48 13.04
C LYS A 90 4.06 4.40 13.05
N TRP A 91 3.43 4.51 14.20
CA TRP A 91 2.23 5.31 14.37
C TRP A 91 2.58 6.79 14.57
N THR A 92 1.61 7.66 14.38
CA THR A 92 1.82 9.12 14.48
C THR A 92 2.16 9.61 15.90
N ASP A 93 1.89 8.82 16.93
CA ASP A 93 2.26 9.13 18.31
C ASP A 93 3.71 8.74 18.67
N GLY A 94 4.47 8.22 17.71
CA GLY A 94 5.84 7.78 17.90
C GLY A 94 6.00 6.31 18.31
N SER A 95 4.91 5.63 18.65
CA SER A 95 4.97 4.19 18.95
C SER A 95 5.07 3.36 17.68
N SER A 96 5.47 2.10 17.81
CA SER A 96 5.56 1.18 16.68
C SER A 96 5.17 -0.23 17.09
N ASN A 97 4.67 -0.99 16.10
CA ASN A 97 4.36 -2.41 16.26
C ASN A 97 4.94 -3.21 15.11
N ASN A 98 5.35 -4.43 15.40
CA ASN A 98 5.76 -5.41 14.40
C ASN A 98 4.67 -6.47 14.21
N PHE A 99 4.40 -6.80 12.97
CA PHE A 99 3.42 -7.81 12.60
C PHE A 99 4.08 -8.87 11.72
N LYS A 100 3.78 -10.13 11.98
CA LYS A 100 4.18 -11.24 11.12
C LYS A 100 3.19 -11.39 9.97
N ILE A 101 3.72 -11.76 8.81
CA ILE A 101 2.94 -11.98 7.60
C ILE A 101 2.95 -13.47 7.26
N ASP A 102 1.77 -14.09 7.27
CA ASP A 102 1.63 -15.51 7.00
C ASP A 102 1.43 -15.83 5.52
N LYS A 103 0.66 -14.99 4.83
CA LYS A 103 0.30 -15.21 3.43
C LYS A 103 0.51 -13.94 2.61
N LEU A 104 0.91 -14.13 1.35
CA LEU A 104 1.04 -13.06 0.38
C LEU A 104 -0.22 -12.94 -0.49
N ASN A 105 -0.20 -11.98 -1.41
CA ASN A 105 -1.28 -11.73 -2.35
C ASN A 105 -2.62 -11.37 -1.69
N LYS A 106 -2.54 -10.62 -0.60
CA LYS A 106 -3.73 -10.15 0.12
C LYS A 106 -3.50 -8.81 0.80
N THR A 107 -4.57 -8.23 1.29
CA THR A 107 -4.56 -7.04 2.12
C THR A 107 -4.69 -7.43 3.60
N TYR A 108 -3.76 -6.92 4.42
CA TYR A 108 -3.82 -7.02 5.87
C TYR A 108 -4.33 -5.71 6.46
N ILE A 109 -5.25 -5.80 7.38
CA ILE A 109 -5.72 -4.67 8.18
C ILE A 109 -5.10 -4.81 9.57
N PHE A 110 -4.23 -3.86 9.93
CA PHE A 110 -3.61 -3.81 11.25
C PHE A 110 -4.11 -2.60 12.02
N ARG A 111 -4.79 -2.84 13.12
CA ARG A 111 -5.29 -1.80 13.98
C ARG A 111 -4.34 -1.56 15.14
N LYS A 112 -4.10 -0.30 15.46
CA LYS A 112 -3.34 0.08 16.64
C LYS A 112 -4.10 -0.31 17.91
N ASP A 113 -3.42 -0.96 18.84
CA ASP A 113 -3.97 -1.25 20.16
C ASP A 113 -4.00 0.02 21.03
N ILE A 114 -4.93 0.04 21.95
CA ILE A 114 -5.09 1.15 22.89
C ILE A 114 -3.92 1.20 23.89
#